data_92d30d1520906af88f7f1e726d8a66aa
#
_entry.id   92d30d1520906af88f7f1e726d8a66aa
#
_cell.length_a   1.000
_cell.length_b   1.000
_cell.length_c   1.000
_cell.angle_alpha   90.00
_cell.angle_beta   90.00
_cell.angle_gamma   90.00
#
_symmetry.space_group_name_H-M   'P 1'
#
loop_
_entity.id
_entity.type
_entity.pdbx_description
1 polymer ?
#
loop_
_entity_poly.entity_id
_entity_poly.type
_entity_poly.pdbx_seq_one_letter_code
_entity_poly.pdbx_strand_id
1 'polypeptide(L)'
;MIEFPDGPIEAEKSRFSAGPEGFPTLNPDKKIACIVLPTYNEAESVPRLLPLIFRESENIPTHELHVLVVDDNSPDGTSDCVRAAMELYPRLHLISGEKKGLGEAYKRGISHAMATLAPDLIVQMDADFQHDPALLPQFIRLCNQGYDLAIGSRFVMGTDIEGLAWHRKFVSVGGTKLVHWFSGIPPVTDCTSGYRCIRSELIAKCDFGPYSTRGYSFQSWFLCELLKNGARYVEIPLPFPTRLYGHSKLTFRDKIEFLVCLFHLPKWKPAPAGKFAQAPERPPAAAIEEHLPTEVGSHAQK
;
A
#
# COMPACT_ATOMS: atom_id res chain seq x y z
N MET A 1 0.34 -22.74 21.55
CA MET A 1 0.01 -21.48 22.26
C MET A 1 0.91 -20.45 21.64
N ILE A 2 0.35 -19.52 20.85
CA ILE A 2 1.13 -18.46 20.17
C ILE A 2 1.33 -17.38 21.21
N GLU A 3 2.55 -17.25 21.73
CA GLU A 3 2.91 -16.16 22.63
C GLU A 3 3.08 -14.88 21.78
N PHE A 4 2.21 -13.91 22.03
CA PHE A 4 2.41 -12.55 21.56
C PHE A 4 3.51 -11.90 22.42
N PRO A 5 4.42 -11.08 21.85
CA PRO A 5 5.45 -10.40 22.65
C PRO A 5 4.80 -9.56 23.73
N ASP A 6 5.29 -9.72 24.97
CA ASP A 6 4.87 -8.99 26.17
C ASP A 6 4.99 -7.47 25.95
N GLY A 7 3.85 -6.83 25.70
CA GLY A 7 3.70 -5.38 25.59
C GLY A 7 2.22 -5.03 25.70
N PRO A 8 1.81 -3.81 25.99
CA PRO A 8 0.62 -3.45 26.78
C PRO A 8 -0.73 -3.79 26.13
N ILE A 9 -1.05 -5.09 26.05
CA ILE A 9 -2.32 -5.61 25.52
C ILE A 9 -3.52 -5.21 26.39
N GLU A 10 -3.33 -5.03 27.71
CA GLU A 10 -4.42 -4.61 28.60
C GLU A 10 -4.80 -3.13 28.45
N ALA A 11 -3.87 -2.28 28.06
CA ALA A 11 -4.14 -0.86 27.86
C ALA A 11 -4.93 -0.60 26.55
N GLU A 12 -4.81 -1.46 25.54
CA GLU A 12 -5.57 -1.32 24.28
C GLU A 12 -7.02 -1.74 24.44
N LYS A 13 -7.35 -2.76 25.24
CA LYS A 13 -8.74 -3.21 25.46
C LYS A 13 -9.65 -2.12 26.01
N SER A 14 -9.13 -1.16 26.77
CA SER A 14 -9.90 -0.07 27.35
C SER A 14 -10.20 1.08 26.38
N ARG A 15 -9.54 1.14 25.22
CA ARG A 15 -9.65 2.24 24.25
C ARG A 15 -10.74 2.04 23.19
N PHE A 16 -11.22 0.81 23.02
CA PHE A 16 -12.31 0.52 22.11
C PHE A 16 -13.60 0.35 22.91
N SER A 17 -14.43 1.42 22.98
CA SER A 17 -15.77 1.30 23.54
C SER A 17 -16.63 0.43 22.62
N ALA A 18 -16.98 -0.77 23.05
CA ALA A 18 -17.93 -1.61 22.38
C ALA A 18 -19.32 -0.97 22.46
N GLY A 19 -20.00 -0.83 21.32
CA GLY A 19 -21.43 -0.55 21.27
C GLY A 19 -22.24 -1.72 21.85
N PRO A 20 -23.55 -1.56 22.08
CA PRO A 20 -24.38 -2.53 22.78
C PRO A 20 -24.51 -3.92 22.15
N GLU A 21 -23.96 -4.15 20.95
CA GLU A 21 -23.95 -5.45 20.26
C GLU A 21 -22.54 -5.97 19.92
N GLY A 22 -21.48 -5.44 20.57
CA GLY A 22 -20.11 -5.96 20.40
C GLY A 22 -19.41 -5.57 19.09
N PHE A 23 -20.07 -4.81 18.21
CA PHE A 23 -19.42 -4.22 17.03
C PHE A 23 -19.03 -2.77 17.33
N PRO A 24 -17.84 -2.33 16.88
CA PRO A 24 -17.45 -0.93 17.00
C PRO A 24 -18.45 -0.09 16.20
N THR A 25 -19.11 0.86 16.85
CA THR A 25 -19.93 1.84 16.14
C THR A 25 -19.04 2.63 15.22
N LEU A 26 -19.27 2.51 13.91
CA LEU A 26 -18.66 3.40 12.92
C LEU A 26 -19.02 4.84 13.32
N ASN A 27 -18.03 5.68 13.48
CA ASN A 27 -18.30 7.10 13.68
C ASN A 27 -18.77 7.67 12.33
N PRO A 28 -20.06 8.05 12.17
CA PRO A 28 -20.61 8.48 10.89
C PRO A 28 -19.93 9.74 10.33
N ASP A 29 -19.18 10.46 11.17
CA ASP A 29 -18.48 11.68 10.78
C ASP A 29 -17.05 11.42 10.28
N LYS A 30 -16.51 10.20 10.42
CA LYS A 30 -15.17 9.86 9.95
C LYS A 30 -15.24 9.13 8.62
N LYS A 31 -14.35 9.55 7.73
CA LYS A 31 -14.05 8.84 6.47
C LYS A 31 -13.34 7.51 6.75
N ILE A 32 -13.35 6.61 5.80
CA ILE A 32 -12.69 5.31 5.91
C ILE A 32 -11.44 5.28 5.02
N ALA A 33 -10.31 4.87 5.59
CA ALA A 33 -9.13 4.48 4.85
C ALA A 33 -8.90 2.97 5.03
N CYS A 34 -8.94 2.20 3.94
CA CYS A 34 -8.77 0.75 3.98
C CYS A 34 -7.39 0.36 3.43
N ILE A 35 -6.57 -0.27 4.26
CA ILE A 35 -5.31 -0.88 3.84
C ILE A 35 -5.61 -2.26 3.28
N VAL A 36 -5.28 -2.49 2.01
CA VAL A 36 -5.32 -3.80 1.37
C VAL A 36 -3.95 -4.43 1.49
N LEU A 37 -3.87 -5.53 2.23
CA LEU A 37 -2.64 -6.21 2.64
C LEU A 37 -2.62 -7.66 2.09
N PRO A 38 -2.10 -7.91 0.88
CA PRO A 38 -1.96 -9.26 0.35
C PRO A 38 -0.96 -10.08 1.14
N THR A 39 -1.32 -11.34 1.44
CA THR A 39 -0.45 -12.26 2.18
C THR A 39 -0.35 -13.62 1.51
N TYR A 40 0.85 -14.19 1.57
CA TYR A 40 1.10 -15.60 1.27
C TYR A 40 2.34 -16.06 2.04
N ASN A 41 2.16 -16.97 3.01
CA ASN A 41 3.21 -17.41 3.95
C ASN A 41 3.82 -16.24 4.71
N GLU A 42 2.97 -15.54 5.49
CA GLU A 42 3.32 -14.36 6.28
C GLU A 42 2.90 -14.53 7.76
N ALA A 43 2.79 -15.79 8.25
CA ALA A 43 2.39 -16.07 9.64
C ALA A 43 3.33 -15.46 10.68
N GLU A 44 4.59 -15.19 10.30
CA GLU A 44 5.58 -14.58 11.17
C GLU A 44 5.52 -13.03 11.13
N SER A 45 5.26 -12.44 9.96
CA SER A 45 5.29 -10.99 9.76
C SER A 45 3.97 -10.32 10.15
N VAL A 46 2.82 -10.89 9.78
CA VAL A 46 1.50 -10.27 9.96
C VAL A 46 1.19 -9.95 11.43
N PRO A 47 1.38 -10.86 12.41
CA PRO A 47 1.08 -10.56 13.82
C PRO A 47 1.92 -9.41 14.39
N ARG A 48 3.10 -9.17 13.84
CA ARG A 48 4.00 -8.09 14.25
C ARG A 48 3.70 -6.76 13.53
N LEU A 49 3.20 -6.84 12.30
CA LEU A 49 2.89 -5.68 11.47
C LEU A 49 1.56 -5.02 11.88
N LEU A 50 0.53 -5.81 12.17
CA LEU A 50 -0.80 -5.31 12.52
C LEU A 50 -0.80 -4.30 13.67
N PRO A 51 -0.12 -4.55 14.82
CA PRO A 51 -0.04 -3.58 15.91
C PRO A 51 0.58 -2.24 15.47
N LEU A 52 1.60 -2.29 14.60
CA LEU A 52 2.24 -1.07 14.09
C LEU A 52 1.30 -0.27 13.20
N ILE A 53 0.54 -0.95 12.33
CA ILE A 53 -0.46 -0.29 11.49
C ILE A 53 -1.55 0.37 12.34
N PHE A 54 -2.14 -0.36 13.30
CA PHE A 54 -3.24 0.17 14.11
C PHE A 54 -2.78 1.29 15.05
N ARG A 55 -1.54 1.28 15.50
CA ARG A 55 -0.96 2.40 16.28
C ARG A 55 -1.00 3.71 15.50
N GLU A 56 -0.78 3.68 14.18
CA GLU A 56 -0.83 4.88 13.35
C GLU A 56 -2.24 5.50 13.26
N SER A 57 -3.29 4.79 13.66
CA SER A 57 -4.65 5.36 13.72
C SER A 57 -4.76 6.56 14.66
N GLU A 58 -3.89 6.68 15.66
CA GLU A 58 -3.82 7.82 16.58
C GLU A 58 -3.34 9.08 15.85
N ASN A 59 -2.51 8.92 14.83
CA ASN A 59 -1.94 9.98 14.01
C ASN A 59 -2.84 10.35 12.81
N ILE A 60 -4.00 9.65 12.66
CA ILE A 60 -4.95 9.82 11.55
C ILE A 60 -6.32 10.23 12.09
N PRO A 61 -6.52 11.49 12.50
CA PRO A 61 -7.79 11.92 13.11
C PRO A 61 -8.96 11.99 12.12
N THR A 62 -8.68 12.06 10.83
CA THR A 62 -9.68 12.31 9.77
C THR A 62 -10.33 11.04 9.21
N HIS A 63 -9.70 9.88 9.40
CA HIS A 63 -10.18 8.61 8.86
C HIS A 63 -10.18 7.53 9.93
N GLU A 64 -11.14 6.61 9.83
CA GLU A 64 -11.05 5.31 10.48
C GLU A 64 -10.18 4.39 9.64
N LEU A 65 -9.17 3.80 10.28
CA LEU A 65 -8.24 2.91 9.61
C LEU A 65 -8.77 1.48 9.68
N HIS A 66 -9.07 0.91 8.53
CA HIS A 66 -9.42 -0.49 8.35
C HIS A 66 -8.27 -1.24 7.69
N VAL A 67 -8.05 -2.49 8.07
CA VAL A 67 -7.07 -3.37 7.44
C VAL A 67 -7.80 -4.57 6.85
N LEU A 68 -7.65 -4.80 5.56
CA LEU A 68 -8.16 -5.96 4.86
C LEU A 68 -6.99 -6.85 4.46
N VAL A 69 -6.78 -7.93 5.20
CA VAL A 69 -5.83 -8.99 4.83
C VAL A 69 -6.45 -9.84 3.73
N VAL A 70 -5.69 -10.04 2.65
CA VAL A 70 -6.08 -10.82 1.48
C VAL A 70 -5.16 -12.03 1.38
N ASP A 71 -5.55 -13.11 2.00
CA ASP A 71 -4.72 -14.30 2.09
C ASP A 71 -4.92 -15.26 0.91
N ASP A 72 -3.84 -15.61 0.25
CA ASP A 72 -3.82 -16.52 -0.90
C ASP A 72 -3.78 -18.01 -0.45
N ASN A 73 -4.62 -18.37 0.53
CA ASN A 73 -4.70 -19.70 1.15
C ASN A 73 -3.32 -20.18 1.63
N SER A 74 -2.69 -19.39 2.48
CA SER A 74 -1.37 -19.68 3.05
C SER A 74 -1.38 -20.98 3.85
N PRO A 75 -0.48 -21.95 3.56
CA PRO A 75 -0.40 -23.21 4.30
C PRO A 75 0.30 -23.10 5.65
N ASP A 76 0.94 -21.97 5.98
CA ASP A 76 1.74 -21.74 7.19
C ASP A 76 0.92 -21.26 8.40
N GLY A 77 -0.41 -21.15 8.27
CA GLY A 77 -1.29 -20.67 9.35
C GLY A 77 -1.47 -19.15 9.38
N THR A 78 -1.05 -18.40 8.34
CA THR A 78 -1.24 -16.95 8.26
C THR A 78 -2.70 -16.54 8.54
N SER A 79 -3.67 -17.19 7.90
CA SER A 79 -5.09 -16.90 8.11
C SER A 79 -5.55 -17.13 9.56
N ASP A 80 -4.98 -18.10 10.27
CA ASP A 80 -5.34 -18.37 11.66
C ASP A 80 -4.79 -17.31 12.60
N CYS A 81 -3.56 -16.84 12.33
CA CYS A 81 -2.98 -15.69 13.03
C CYS A 81 -3.84 -14.43 12.86
N VAL A 82 -4.35 -14.18 11.63
CA VAL A 82 -5.22 -13.03 11.37
C VAL A 82 -6.55 -13.17 12.10
N ARG A 83 -7.19 -14.36 12.10
CA ARG A 83 -8.45 -14.59 12.83
C ARG A 83 -8.29 -14.35 14.33
N ALA A 84 -7.18 -14.81 14.92
CA ALA A 84 -6.88 -14.52 16.32
C ALA A 84 -6.70 -13.01 16.58
N ALA A 85 -6.06 -12.28 15.66
CA ALA A 85 -5.88 -10.83 15.77
C ALA A 85 -7.21 -10.06 15.60
N MET A 86 -8.19 -10.58 14.86
CA MET A 86 -9.51 -9.94 14.70
C MET A 86 -10.29 -9.83 16.02
N GLU A 87 -9.99 -10.67 17.01
CA GLU A 87 -10.57 -10.55 18.35
C GLU A 87 -10.07 -9.28 19.09
N LEU A 88 -8.88 -8.80 18.73
CA LEU A 88 -8.25 -7.62 19.32
C LEU A 88 -8.50 -6.35 18.50
N TYR A 89 -8.62 -6.49 17.18
CA TYR A 89 -8.75 -5.37 16.24
C TYR A 89 -10.07 -5.44 15.47
N PRO A 90 -11.14 -4.78 15.93
CA PRO A 90 -12.47 -4.86 15.30
C PRO A 90 -12.51 -4.33 13.85
N ARG A 91 -11.51 -3.54 13.43
CA ARG A 91 -11.38 -3.03 12.06
C ARG A 91 -10.41 -3.85 11.19
N LEU A 92 -10.05 -5.05 11.66
CA LEU A 92 -9.29 -6.02 10.90
C LEU A 92 -10.26 -6.96 10.18
N HIS A 93 -10.05 -7.15 8.89
CA HIS A 93 -10.86 -8.00 8.02
C HIS A 93 -9.97 -9.03 7.34
N LEU A 94 -10.53 -10.20 7.04
CA LEU A 94 -9.84 -11.27 6.33
C LEU A 94 -10.71 -11.77 5.18
N ILE A 95 -10.12 -11.84 3.99
CA ILE A 95 -10.65 -12.64 2.88
C ILE A 95 -9.59 -13.61 2.40
N SER A 96 -10.00 -14.82 2.07
CA SER A 96 -9.13 -15.84 1.53
C SER A 96 -9.49 -16.18 0.09
N GLY A 97 -8.53 -16.66 -0.67
CA GLY A 97 -8.77 -17.07 -2.04
C GLY A 97 -7.59 -17.83 -2.65
N GLU A 98 -7.83 -18.38 -3.84
CA GLU A 98 -6.82 -19.13 -4.56
C GLU A 98 -5.63 -18.24 -4.94
N LYS A 99 -4.40 -18.74 -4.77
CA LYS A 99 -3.17 -18.07 -5.18
C LYS A 99 -3.07 -17.97 -6.69
N LYS A 100 -3.27 -16.75 -7.20
CA LYS A 100 -3.17 -16.44 -8.64
C LYS A 100 -2.15 -15.35 -8.95
N GLY A 101 -1.43 -14.89 -7.94
CA GLY A 101 -0.41 -13.85 -8.02
C GLY A 101 -0.83 -12.54 -7.34
N LEU A 102 0.17 -11.69 -7.06
CA LEU A 102 0.01 -10.46 -6.28
C LEU A 102 -1.07 -9.52 -6.86
N GLY A 103 -1.11 -9.36 -8.18
CA GLY A 103 -2.10 -8.52 -8.83
C GLY A 103 -3.54 -9.01 -8.63
N GLU A 104 -3.76 -10.34 -8.66
CA GLU A 104 -5.08 -10.91 -8.40
C GLU A 104 -5.50 -10.73 -6.93
N ALA A 105 -4.56 -10.84 -5.99
CA ALA A 105 -4.82 -10.58 -4.59
C ALA A 105 -5.22 -9.11 -4.37
N TYR A 106 -4.50 -8.15 -4.97
CA TYR A 106 -4.88 -6.73 -4.91
C TYR A 106 -6.24 -6.46 -5.54
N LYS A 107 -6.51 -6.99 -6.74
CA LYS A 107 -7.83 -6.81 -7.40
C LYS A 107 -8.97 -7.35 -6.53
N ARG A 108 -8.80 -8.55 -5.98
CA ARG A 108 -9.77 -9.18 -5.08
C ARG A 108 -9.99 -8.32 -3.83
N GLY A 109 -8.90 -7.85 -3.19
CA GLY A 109 -8.98 -7.02 -1.99
C GLY A 109 -9.61 -5.66 -2.25
N ILE A 110 -9.18 -4.96 -3.29
CA ILE A 110 -9.72 -3.65 -3.67
C ILE A 110 -11.22 -3.77 -4.00
N SER A 111 -11.61 -4.74 -4.83
CA SER A 111 -13.01 -4.95 -5.19
C SER A 111 -13.87 -5.28 -3.96
N HIS A 112 -13.36 -6.12 -3.05
CA HIS A 112 -14.06 -6.45 -1.82
C HIS A 112 -14.21 -5.22 -0.91
N ALA A 113 -13.12 -4.47 -0.68
CA ALA A 113 -13.14 -3.26 0.14
C ALA A 113 -14.14 -2.23 -0.42
N MET A 114 -14.12 -1.98 -1.73
CA MET A 114 -15.04 -1.05 -2.39
C MET A 114 -16.50 -1.47 -2.25
N ALA A 115 -16.79 -2.76 -2.30
CA ALA A 115 -18.15 -3.29 -2.20
C ALA A 115 -18.70 -3.35 -0.77
N THR A 116 -17.84 -3.57 0.24
CA THR A 116 -18.30 -3.88 1.61
C THR A 116 -18.04 -2.77 2.62
N LEU A 117 -16.93 -2.03 2.46
CA LEU A 117 -16.53 -0.96 3.39
C LEU A 117 -16.77 0.42 2.80
N ALA A 118 -16.92 0.53 1.47
CA ALA A 118 -17.07 1.79 0.74
C ALA A 118 -16.06 2.88 1.20
N PRO A 119 -14.76 2.59 1.24
CA PRO A 119 -13.76 3.49 1.80
C PRO A 119 -13.58 4.73 0.92
N ASP A 120 -13.18 5.85 1.53
CA ASP A 120 -12.74 7.06 0.79
C ASP A 120 -11.34 6.88 0.19
N LEU A 121 -10.50 6.13 0.87
CA LEU A 121 -9.12 5.87 0.48
C LEU A 121 -8.81 4.36 0.53
N ILE A 122 -8.12 3.88 -0.49
CA ILE A 122 -7.47 2.56 -0.49
C ILE A 122 -5.96 2.77 -0.35
N VAL A 123 -5.35 2.05 0.58
CA VAL A 123 -3.90 1.98 0.69
C VAL A 123 -3.44 0.58 0.27
N GLN A 124 -2.57 0.52 -0.74
CA GLN A 124 -1.86 -0.71 -1.08
C GLN A 124 -0.61 -0.80 -0.19
N MET A 125 -0.41 -1.93 0.47
CA MET A 125 0.72 -2.17 1.36
C MET A 125 1.11 -3.66 1.33
N ASP A 126 2.41 -3.96 1.31
CA ASP A 126 2.92 -5.33 1.41
C ASP A 126 3.20 -5.70 2.88
N ALA A 127 3.15 -6.99 3.21
CA ALA A 127 3.25 -7.49 4.60
C ALA A 127 4.68 -7.82 5.06
N ASP A 128 5.72 -7.47 4.31
CA ASP A 128 7.11 -7.89 4.50
C ASP A 128 8.02 -6.85 5.20
N PHE A 129 7.41 -5.85 5.84
CA PHE A 129 8.08 -4.71 6.50
C PHE A 129 8.89 -3.78 5.59
N GLN A 130 8.81 -3.94 4.27
CA GLN A 130 9.44 -2.98 3.34
C GLN A 130 8.60 -1.71 3.18
N HIS A 131 7.34 -1.74 3.56
CA HIS A 131 6.41 -0.63 3.60
C HIS A 131 6.20 -0.20 5.05
N ASP A 132 6.84 0.91 5.45
CA ASP A 132 6.77 1.41 6.83
C ASP A 132 5.38 1.98 7.15
N PRO A 133 4.66 1.45 8.15
CA PRO A 133 3.38 2.00 8.60
C PRO A 133 3.43 3.47 9.01
N ALA A 134 4.56 3.96 9.49
CA ALA A 134 4.73 5.36 9.91
C ALA A 134 4.48 6.38 8.75
N LEU A 135 4.49 5.93 7.50
CA LEU A 135 4.14 6.77 6.35
C LEU A 135 2.62 6.91 6.11
N LEU A 136 1.79 6.08 6.74
CA LEU A 136 0.33 6.11 6.55
C LEU A 136 -0.30 7.48 6.83
N PRO A 137 0.02 8.18 7.94
CA PRO A 137 -0.51 9.51 8.21
C PRO A 137 -0.15 10.52 7.12
N GLN A 138 1.06 10.44 6.57
CA GLN A 138 1.52 11.33 5.50
C GLN A 138 0.77 11.07 4.19
N PHE A 139 0.58 9.81 3.80
CA PHE A 139 -0.20 9.44 2.62
C PHE A 139 -1.63 9.97 2.70
N ILE A 140 -2.31 9.73 3.82
CA ILE A 140 -3.71 10.15 4.03
C ILE A 140 -3.81 11.68 4.03
N ARG A 141 -2.86 12.38 4.68
CA ARG A 141 -2.80 13.85 4.67
C ARG A 141 -2.67 14.40 3.24
N LEU A 142 -1.81 13.84 2.42
CA LEU A 142 -1.64 14.27 1.02
C LEU A 142 -2.92 14.08 0.21
N CYS A 143 -3.62 12.96 0.38
CA CYS A 143 -4.92 12.78 -0.23
C CYS A 143 -5.95 13.81 0.28
N ASN A 144 -5.94 14.18 1.56
CA ASN A 144 -6.79 15.24 2.11
C ASN A 144 -6.46 16.62 1.54
N GLN A 145 -5.20 16.86 1.14
CA GLN A 145 -4.77 18.09 0.47
C GLN A 145 -5.16 18.15 -1.01
N GLY A 146 -5.85 17.13 -1.52
CA GLY A 146 -6.43 17.14 -2.87
C GLY A 146 -5.67 16.30 -3.90
N TYR A 147 -4.62 15.56 -3.52
CA TYR A 147 -4.05 14.55 -4.40
C TYR A 147 -4.97 13.34 -4.50
N ASP A 148 -5.03 12.74 -5.68
CA ASP A 148 -5.84 11.55 -5.94
C ASP A 148 -5.03 10.27 -5.74
N LEU A 149 -3.68 10.40 -5.78
CA LEU A 149 -2.72 9.31 -5.67
C LEU A 149 -1.44 9.80 -4.97
N ALA A 150 -1.10 9.21 -3.84
CA ALA A 150 0.19 9.37 -3.19
C ALA A 150 1.01 8.08 -3.34
N ILE A 151 2.27 8.19 -3.75
CA ILE A 151 3.16 7.06 -4.09
C ILE A 151 4.39 7.13 -3.21
N GLY A 152 4.69 6.06 -2.49
CA GLY A 152 6.00 5.87 -1.85
C GLY A 152 7.02 5.50 -2.91
N SER A 153 7.95 6.39 -3.19
CA SER A 153 8.97 6.19 -4.22
C SER A 153 10.35 5.97 -3.61
N ARG A 154 11.02 4.93 -4.09
CA ARG A 154 12.42 4.62 -3.74
C ARG A 154 13.41 5.53 -4.45
N PHE A 155 12.97 6.33 -5.42
CA PHE A 155 13.84 7.09 -6.33
C PHE A 155 13.60 8.60 -6.28
N VAL A 156 12.76 9.09 -5.40
CA VAL A 156 12.65 10.52 -5.09
C VAL A 156 13.93 10.98 -4.39
N MET A 157 14.42 12.20 -4.73
CA MET A 157 15.68 12.75 -4.21
C MET A 157 15.75 12.68 -2.68
N GLY A 158 16.90 12.24 -2.17
CA GLY A 158 17.20 12.11 -0.75
C GLY A 158 16.96 10.71 -0.16
N THR A 159 16.45 9.75 -0.93
CA THR A 159 16.42 8.37 -0.48
C THR A 159 17.75 7.70 -0.81
N ASP A 160 18.65 7.60 0.17
CA ASP A 160 19.70 6.59 0.12
C ASP A 160 19.04 5.22 0.27
N ILE A 161 19.07 4.45 -0.81
CA ILE A 161 18.57 3.08 -0.81
C ILE A 161 19.71 2.20 -0.26
N GLU A 162 20.01 2.37 1.02
CA GLU A 162 20.86 1.44 1.73
C GLU A 162 20.16 0.08 1.75
N GLY A 163 20.78 -0.92 1.13
CA GLY A 163 20.26 -2.28 1.13
C GLY A 163 19.58 -2.75 -0.16
N LEU A 164 19.30 -1.91 -1.13
CA LEU A 164 18.87 -2.39 -2.45
C LEU A 164 20.09 -2.79 -3.28
N ALA A 165 20.28 -4.09 -3.50
CA ALA A 165 21.34 -4.59 -4.35
C ALA A 165 21.32 -3.86 -5.71
N TRP A 166 22.49 -3.43 -6.20
CA TRP A 166 22.64 -2.60 -7.41
C TRP A 166 21.90 -3.15 -8.64
N HIS A 167 21.85 -4.47 -8.80
CA HIS A 167 21.11 -5.12 -9.88
C HIS A 167 19.59 -4.93 -9.76
N ARG A 168 19.03 -4.89 -8.54
CA ARG A 168 17.62 -4.60 -8.30
C ARG A 168 17.29 -3.14 -8.61
N LYS A 169 18.19 -2.22 -8.22
CA LYS A 169 18.07 -0.79 -8.57
C LYS A 169 18.05 -0.62 -10.09
N PHE A 170 18.97 -1.30 -10.80
CA PHE A 170 19.04 -1.24 -12.26
C PHE A 170 17.77 -1.79 -12.93
N VAL A 171 17.23 -2.92 -12.46
CA VAL A 171 15.98 -3.51 -12.97
C VAL A 171 14.79 -2.58 -12.72
N SER A 172 14.66 -1.99 -11.54
CA SER A 172 13.56 -1.05 -11.23
C SER A 172 13.63 0.24 -12.06
N VAL A 173 14.82 0.86 -12.15
CA VAL A 173 15.00 2.07 -12.96
C VAL A 173 14.79 1.78 -14.46
N GLY A 174 15.33 0.67 -14.94
CA GLY A 174 15.10 0.21 -16.32
C GLY A 174 13.65 -0.07 -16.60
N GLY A 175 12.97 -0.74 -15.67
CA GLY A 175 11.53 -1.01 -15.74
C GLY A 175 10.70 0.28 -15.80
N THR A 176 11.01 1.25 -14.95
CA THR A 176 10.35 2.57 -14.97
C THR A 176 10.52 3.27 -16.32
N LYS A 177 11.74 3.29 -16.89
CA LYS A 177 11.98 3.87 -18.22
C LYS A 177 11.18 3.19 -19.32
N LEU A 178 11.09 1.85 -19.29
CA LEU A 178 10.27 1.10 -20.24
C LEU A 178 8.78 1.43 -20.09
N VAL A 179 8.27 1.50 -18.86
CA VAL A 179 6.89 1.90 -18.59
C VAL A 179 6.61 3.27 -19.20
N HIS A 180 7.46 4.27 -18.97
CA HIS A 180 7.32 5.60 -19.57
C HIS A 180 7.29 5.56 -21.09
N TRP A 181 8.21 4.82 -21.69
CA TRP A 181 8.32 4.75 -23.15
C TRP A 181 7.08 4.09 -23.79
N PHE A 182 6.57 3.01 -23.18
CA PHE A 182 5.42 2.28 -23.72
C PHE A 182 4.07 2.95 -23.42
N SER A 183 3.90 3.60 -22.29
CA SER A 183 2.61 4.18 -21.84
C SER A 183 2.50 5.68 -22.09
N GLY A 184 3.62 6.39 -22.14
CA GLY A 184 3.65 7.85 -22.26
C GLY A 184 3.17 8.59 -21.01
N ILE A 185 3.13 7.95 -19.85
CA ILE A 185 2.70 8.57 -18.57
C ILE A 185 3.61 9.72 -18.14
N PRO A 186 3.12 10.64 -17.27
CA PRO A 186 3.94 11.69 -16.66
C PRO A 186 5.16 11.13 -15.92
N PRO A 187 6.18 11.94 -15.61
CA PRO A 187 7.47 11.51 -15.08
C PRO A 187 7.38 11.03 -13.61
N VAL A 188 6.71 9.90 -13.36
CA VAL A 188 6.75 9.18 -12.08
C VAL A 188 8.11 8.53 -11.91
N THR A 189 8.75 8.70 -10.75
CA THR A 189 10.11 8.19 -10.52
C THR A 189 10.15 6.69 -10.21
N ASP A 190 9.08 6.13 -9.63
CA ASP A 190 8.97 4.71 -9.29
C ASP A 190 7.64 4.09 -9.76
N CYS A 191 7.62 3.60 -11.00
CA CYS A 191 6.45 2.91 -11.57
C CYS A 191 6.19 1.52 -10.98
N THR A 192 7.13 0.98 -10.20
CA THR A 192 7.09 -0.39 -9.67
C THR A 192 6.77 -0.46 -8.18
N SER A 193 6.69 0.67 -7.49
CA SER A 193 6.31 0.72 -6.08
C SER A 193 4.89 0.21 -5.87
N GLY A 194 4.71 -0.62 -4.85
CA GLY A 194 3.42 -1.12 -4.39
C GLY A 194 2.83 -0.33 -3.23
N TYR A 195 3.56 0.63 -2.64
CA TYR A 195 3.07 1.41 -1.51
C TYR A 195 2.41 2.69 -1.99
N ARG A 196 1.09 2.71 -1.98
CA ARG A 196 0.28 3.81 -2.55
C ARG A 196 -0.97 4.05 -1.73
N CYS A 197 -1.35 5.33 -1.62
CA CYS A 197 -2.68 5.73 -1.14
C CYS A 197 -3.45 6.34 -2.31
N ILE A 198 -4.67 5.86 -2.54
CA ILE A 198 -5.46 6.12 -3.74
C ILE A 198 -6.88 6.48 -3.35
N ARG A 199 -7.45 7.55 -3.90
CA ARG A 199 -8.87 7.86 -3.73
C ARG A 199 -9.75 6.81 -4.37
N SER A 200 -10.76 6.35 -3.65
CA SER A 200 -11.70 5.35 -4.15
C SER A 200 -12.46 5.83 -5.39
N GLU A 201 -12.79 7.11 -5.48
CA GLU A 201 -13.41 7.72 -6.66
C GLU A 201 -12.56 7.59 -7.93
N LEU A 202 -11.24 7.58 -7.80
CA LEU A 202 -10.33 7.36 -8.92
C LEU A 202 -10.31 5.87 -9.30
N ILE A 203 -10.28 4.98 -8.31
CA ILE A 203 -10.32 3.52 -8.54
C ILE A 203 -11.61 3.12 -9.24
N ALA A 204 -12.74 3.74 -8.88
CA ALA A 204 -14.04 3.47 -9.51
C ALA A 204 -14.09 3.80 -11.02
N LYS A 205 -13.12 4.60 -11.53
CA LYS A 205 -12.99 4.91 -12.95
C LYS A 205 -12.06 3.94 -13.69
N CYS A 206 -11.34 3.07 -12.95
CA CYS A 206 -10.39 2.14 -13.52
C CYS A 206 -11.08 0.89 -14.06
N ASP A 207 -10.64 0.43 -15.22
CA ASP A 207 -11.10 -0.82 -15.81
C ASP A 207 -10.08 -1.94 -15.52
N PHE A 208 -10.42 -2.84 -14.60
CA PHE A 208 -9.63 -4.05 -14.32
C PHE A 208 -9.82 -5.15 -15.38
N GLY A 209 -9.97 -4.78 -16.63
CA GLY A 209 -10.23 -5.66 -17.76
C GLY A 209 -9.23 -6.81 -17.96
N PRO A 210 -9.39 -7.62 -19.04
CA PRO A 210 -8.71 -8.91 -19.23
C PRO A 210 -7.18 -8.83 -19.32
N TYR A 211 -6.62 -7.66 -19.57
CA TYR A 211 -5.17 -7.43 -19.66
C TYR A 211 -4.53 -6.99 -18.35
N SER A 212 -5.30 -6.85 -17.27
CA SER A 212 -4.71 -6.60 -15.97
C SER A 212 -3.85 -7.80 -15.57
N THR A 213 -2.59 -7.53 -15.30
CA THR A 213 -1.61 -8.56 -15.00
C THR A 213 -1.88 -9.21 -13.64
N ARG A 214 -1.45 -10.47 -13.48
CA ARG A 214 -1.68 -11.26 -12.26
C ARG A 214 -0.57 -11.10 -11.23
N GLY A 215 0.66 -10.85 -11.71
CA GLY A 215 1.86 -10.78 -10.90
C GLY A 215 2.26 -9.36 -10.47
N TYR A 216 3.56 -9.16 -10.28
CA TYR A 216 4.15 -7.89 -9.86
C TYR A 216 3.98 -6.76 -10.88
N SER A 217 3.86 -7.10 -12.17
CA SER A 217 3.59 -6.15 -13.25
C SER A 217 2.27 -5.39 -13.09
N PHE A 218 1.35 -5.91 -12.26
CA PHE A 218 0.12 -5.22 -11.88
C PHE A 218 0.38 -3.82 -11.32
N GLN A 219 1.42 -3.62 -10.54
CA GLN A 219 1.72 -2.31 -9.95
C GLN A 219 1.97 -1.24 -11.03
N SER A 220 2.74 -1.59 -12.07
CA SER A 220 2.99 -0.68 -13.19
C SER A 220 1.76 -0.48 -14.06
N TRP A 221 1.02 -1.55 -14.35
CA TRP A 221 -0.22 -1.49 -15.11
C TRP A 221 -1.27 -0.61 -14.41
N PHE A 222 -1.50 -0.84 -13.12
CA PHE A 222 -2.49 -0.10 -12.34
C PHE A 222 -2.12 1.38 -12.21
N LEU A 223 -0.83 1.69 -12.03
CA LEU A 223 -0.36 3.08 -12.06
C LEU A 223 -0.73 3.77 -13.38
N CYS A 224 -0.47 3.12 -14.51
CA CYS A 224 -0.83 3.66 -15.83
C CYS A 224 -2.33 3.87 -15.96
N GLU A 225 -3.15 2.96 -15.43
CA GLU A 225 -4.61 3.09 -15.47
C GLU A 225 -5.09 4.27 -14.60
N LEU A 226 -4.54 4.44 -13.39
CA LEU A 226 -4.84 5.59 -12.52
C LEU A 226 -4.49 6.92 -13.20
N LEU A 227 -3.28 7.01 -13.80
CA LEU A 227 -2.82 8.23 -14.47
C LEU A 227 -3.62 8.52 -15.75
N LYS A 228 -3.98 7.50 -16.51
CA LYS A 228 -4.88 7.62 -17.67
C LYS A 228 -6.23 8.23 -17.28
N ASN A 229 -6.75 7.88 -16.11
CA ASN A 229 -7.99 8.42 -15.56
C ASN A 229 -7.83 9.78 -14.89
N GLY A 230 -6.68 10.44 -15.06
CA GLY A 230 -6.46 11.83 -14.66
C GLY A 230 -6.03 12.02 -13.20
N ALA A 231 -5.39 11.04 -12.58
CA ALA A 231 -4.86 11.15 -11.23
C ALA A 231 -3.93 12.35 -11.07
N ARG A 232 -4.22 13.21 -10.10
CA ARG A 232 -3.25 14.17 -9.55
C ARG A 232 -2.40 13.41 -8.53
N TYR A 233 -1.14 13.23 -8.82
CA TYR A 233 -0.27 12.39 -8.01
C TYR A 233 0.83 13.19 -7.31
N VAL A 234 1.34 12.61 -6.24
CA VAL A 234 2.53 13.07 -5.53
C VAL A 234 3.38 11.86 -5.16
N GLU A 235 4.70 12.01 -5.21
CA GLU A 235 5.64 11.01 -4.73
C GLU A 235 6.30 11.48 -3.44
N ILE A 236 6.41 10.58 -2.47
CA ILE A 236 7.13 10.82 -1.22
C ILE A 236 8.29 9.82 -1.09
N PRO A 237 9.38 10.20 -0.42
CA PRO A 237 10.48 9.29 -0.16
C PRO A 237 10.00 8.04 0.59
N LEU A 238 10.35 6.86 0.06
CA LEU A 238 10.14 5.58 0.70
C LEU A 238 11.50 5.01 1.11
N PRO A 239 11.90 5.12 2.39
CA PRO A 239 13.01 4.34 2.91
C PRO A 239 12.72 2.85 2.68
N PHE A 240 13.63 2.15 2.03
CA PHE A 240 13.38 0.76 1.64
C PHE A 240 14.40 -0.15 2.31
N PRO A 241 14.16 -0.54 3.59
CA PRO A 241 15.07 -1.39 4.33
C PRO A 241 15.17 -2.79 3.69
N THR A 242 16.23 -3.49 4.02
CA THR A 242 16.31 -4.93 3.75
C THR A 242 15.13 -5.64 4.41
N ARG A 243 14.53 -6.61 3.72
CA ARG A 243 13.44 -7.43 4.29
C ARG A 243 13.91 -8.06 5.59
N LEU A 244 13.09 -7.91 6.62
CA LEU A 244 13.36 -8.55 7.92
C LEU A 244 12.94 -10.02 7.89
N TYR A 245 11.88 -10.35 7.12
CA TYR A 245 11.28 -11.68 7.04
C TYR A 245 10.99 -12.09 5.59
N GLY A 246 10.98 -13.39 5.32
CA GLY A 246 10.60 -13.95 4.03
C GLY A 246 11.68 -13.84 2.93
N HIS A 247 11.40 -14.48 1.79
CA HIS A 247 12.27 -14.46 0.61
C HIS A 247 11.60 -13.75 -0.56
N SER A 248 12.41 -13.19 -1.46
CA SER A 248 11.87 -12.60 -2.70
C SER A 248 11.13 -13.65 -3.51
N LYS A 249 9.84 -13.41 -3.75
CA LYS A 249 8.95 -14.30 -4.52
C LYS A 249 8.99 -13.97 -6.03
N LEU A 250 9.84 -13.01 -6.46
CA LEU A 250 9.98 -12.62 -7.87
C LEU A 250 10.66 -13.73 -8.67
N THR A 251 9.95 -14.25 -9.66
CA THR A 251 10.40 -15.34 -10.53
C THR A 251 10.81 -14.85 -11.92
N PHE A 252 11.41 -15.73 -12.72
CA PHE A 252 11.69 -15.43 -14.14
C PHE A 252 10.40 -15.23 -14.95
N ARG A 253 9.32 -15.93 -14.58
CA ARG A 253 7.98 -15.76 -15.20
C ARG A 253 7.46 -14.34 -15.00
N ASP A 254 7.68 -13.74 -13.84
CA ASP A 254 7.25 -12.36 -13.55
C ASP A 254 7.97 -11.36 -14.45
N LYS A 255 9.24 -11.62 -14.80
CA LYS A 255 9.99 -10.77 -15.74
C LYS A 255 9.42 -10.85 -17.15
N ILE A 256 9.06 -12.06 -17.60
CA ILE A 256 8.41 -12.25 -18.92
C ILE A 256 7.02 -11.59 -18.90
N GLU A 257 6.23 -11.80 -17.83
CA GLU A 257 4.93 -11.16 -17.67
C GLU A 257 5.05 -9.63 -17.72
N PHE A 258 6.07 -9.06 -17.09
CA PHE A 258 6.33 -7.62 -17.15
C PHE A 258 6.61 -7.15 -18.60
N LEU A 259 7.44 -7.86 -19.36
CA LEU A 259 7.71 -7.51 -20.75
C LEU A 259 6.45 -7.58 -21.62
N VAL A 260 5.62 -8.60 -21.42
CA VAL A 260 4.31 -8.71 -22.12
C VAL A 260 3.38 -7.57 -21.68
N CYS A 261 3.36 -7.26 -20.38
CA CYS A 261 2.55 -6.18 -19.84
C CYS A 261 2.85 -4.83 -20.50
N LEU A 262 4.11 -4.54 -20.87
CA LEU A 262 4.49 -3.27 -21.50
C LEU A 262 3.67 -2.97 -22.77
N PHE A 263 3.33 -4.00 -23.54
CA PHE A 263 2.53 -3.85 -24.78
C PHE A 263 1.04 -3.62 -24.47
N HIS A 264 0.58 -3.97 -23.28
CA HIS A 264 -0.80 -3.85 -22.82
C HIS A 264 -1.01 -2.71 -21.82
N LEU A 265 0.02 -1.88 -21.59
CA LEU A 265 -0.11 -0.74 -20.69
C LEU A 265 -1.16 0.24 -21.20
N PRO A 266 -2.02 0.77 -20.30
CA PRO A 266 -2.91 1.87 -20.63
C PRO A 266 -2.13 3.05 -21.18
N LYS A 267 -2.57 3.59 -22.33
CA LYS A 267 -1.91 4.73 -22.97
C LYS A 267 -2.42 6.03 -22.33
N TRP A 268 -1.50 6.79 -21.79
CA TRP A 268 -1.82 8.12 -21.28
C TRP A 268 -1.97 9.12 -22.45
N LYS A 269 -2.97 9.96 -22.35
CA LYS A 269 -3.16 11.09 -23.25
C LYS A 269 -3.28 12.34 -22.41
N PRO A 270 -2.53 13.41 -22.70
CA PRO A 270 -2.70 14.67 -21.99
C PRO A 270 -4.15 15.14 -22.13
N ALA A 271 -4.74 15.57 -21.02
CA ALA A 271 -6.06 16.20 -21.10
C ALA A 271 -5.99 17.49 -21.91
N PRO A 272 -7.04 17.83 -22.69
CA PRO A 272 -7.10 19.09 -23.39
C PRO A 272 -6.92 20.24 -22.39
N ALA A 273 -6.07 21.21 -22.76
CA ALA A 273 -5.76 22.36 -21.94
C ALA A 273 -7.06 23.06 -21.49
N GLY A 274 -7.28 23.20 -20.18
CA GLY A 274 -8.43 23.88 -19.60
C GLY A 274 -9.31 23.04 -18.64
N LYS A 275 -9.10 21.72 -18.52
CA LYS A 275 -9.91 20.87 -17.63
C LYS A 275 -9.27 20.48 -16.29
N PHE A 276 -8.03 20.87 -16.04
CA PHE A 276 -7.38 20.61 -14.76
C PHE A 276 -7.08 21.96 -14.09
N ALA A 277 -7.64 22.16 -12.90
CA ALA A 277 -7.03 23.09 -11.95
C ALA A 277 -5.55 22.67 -11.81
N GLN A 278 -4.65 23.66 -11.84
CA GLN A 278 -3.23 23.44 -11.64
C GLN A 278 -3.03 22.46 -10.47
N ALA A 279 -2.23 21.43 -10.70
CA ALA A 279 -1.81 20.58 -9.59
C ALA A 279 -1.32 21.53 -8.47
N PRO A 280 -1.71 21.30 -7.20
CA PRO A 280 -1.14 22.08 -6.13
C PRO A 280 0.38 22.03 -6.28
N GLU A 281 1.03 23.19 -6.17
CA GLU A 281 2.48 23.27 -6.27
C GLU A 281 3.10 22.20 -5.38
N ARG A 282 4.16 21.58 -5.88
CA ARG A 282 4.90 20.54 -5.14
C ARG A 282 5.08 21.05 -3.71
N PRO A 283 4.66 20.31 -2.67
CA PRO A 283 4.87 20.78 -1.31
C PRO A 283 6.35 21.13 -1.14
N PRO A 284 6.69 22.26 -0.52
CA PRO A 284 8.08 22.66 -0.32
C PRO A 284 8.82 21.53 0.39
N ALA A 285 10.08 21.31 0.03
CA ALA A 285 10.90 20.22 0.59
C ALA A 285 10.85 20.18 2.14
N ALA A 286 10.72 21.33 2.80
CA ALA A 286 10.54 21.43 4.25
C ALA A 286 9.28 20.72 4.78
N ALA A 287 8.19 20.64 4.01
CA ALA A 287 6.98 19.91 4.43
C ALA A 287 7.14 18.39 4.32
N ILE A 288 8.16 17.94 3.62
CA ILE A 288 8.54 16.52 3.47
C ILE A 288 9.50 16.11 4.60
N GLU A 289 10.35 17.05 5.08
CA GLU A 289 11.38 16.80 6.08
C GLU A 289 10.87 16.80 7.53
N GLU A 290 9.74 17.44 7.83
CA GLU A 290 9.28 17.59 9.23
C GLU A 290 8.92 16.28 9.95
N HIS A 291 8.89 15.13 9.26
CA HIS A 291 8.51 13.83 9.87
C HIS A 291 9.29 12.65 9.31
N LEU A 292 10.56 12.82 8.98
CA LEU A 292 11.46 11.67 8.96
C LEU A 292 11.70 11.26 10.42
N PRO A 293 11.46 10.00 10.82
CA PRO A 293 11.80 9.55 12.17
C PRO A 293 13.30 9.76 12.36
N THR A 294 13.64 10.75 13.19
CA THR A 294 14.97 10.90 13.73
C THR A 294 15.21 9.70 14.65
N GLU A 295 16.22 8.92 14.32
CA GLU A 295 16.74 7.79 15.06
C GLU A 295 16.00 6.45 14.95
N VAL A 296 16.43 5.66 13.98
CA VAL A 296 16.53 4.21 14.19
C VAL A 296 17.59 4.02 15.30
N GLY A 297 17.12 3.83 16.53
CA GLY A 297 17.97 3.62 17.70
C GLY A 297 18.92 2.46 17.44
N SER A 298 20.21 2.73 17.49
CA SER A 298 21.31 1.77 17.51
C SER A 298 21.22 0.89 18.76
N HIS A 299 20.43 -0.18 18.70
CA HIS A 299 20.52 -1.29 19.65
C HIS A 299 21.04 -2.54 18.93
N ALA A 300 22.32 -2.48 18.55
CA ALA A 300 23.13 -3.66 18.32
C ALA A 300 24.45 -3.44 19.03
N GLN A 301 24.53 -3.91 20.29
CA GLN A 301 25.75 -4.42 20.95
C GLN A 301 25.49 -4.64 22.44
N LYS A 302 25.15 -5.87 22.83
CA LYS A 302 25.94 -6.68 23.80
C LYS A 302 25.36 -8.07 23.84
#